data_9fc3de1353b20a934fc07a87c46d8237
#
_entry.id   9fc3de1353b20a934fc07a87c46d8237
#
_cell.length_a   1.000
_cell.length_b   1.000
_cell.length_c   1.000
_cell.angle_alpha   90.00
_cell.angle_beta   90.00
_cell.angle_gamma   90.00
#
_symmetry.space_group_name_H-M   'P 1'
#
loop_
_entity.id
_entity.type
_entity.pdbx_description
1 polymer ?
#
loop_
_entity_poly.entity_id
_entity_poly.type
_entity_poly.pdbx_seq_one_letter_code
_entity_poly.pdbx_strand_id
1 'polypeptide(L)'
;MAAYRAICGFPEAGAGAGGGGEARGGAGPGGAGPGALPLTYPHVLAFPLAMRLMTGRGFPLPVVGLVHTWFEACGHRAVRADEPTQLTVYAEELSAHRRGTEVTMVTEARVDGELVWESRSGYLSRHPTEAAAAGRREETDAEALPALREWRLPGDLGRRYGAVSGDRNPIHLHPLTARLFGFPRAIAHGMWTVARCLAETEAEAESDGPGHQLRTVRANFKAPVLLPATVVYAADPGGNAFALRSPSGRVHLTGAVTRG
;
A
#
# COMPACT_ATOMS: atom_id res chain seq x y z
N MET A 1 -10.52 10.27 -5.62
CA MET A 1 -9.43 10.56 -4.66
C MET A 1 -9.92 10.84 -3.24
N ALA A 2 -10.89 11.76 -3.03
CA ALA A 2 -11.39 12.07 -1.67
C ALA A 2 -11.84 10.83 -0.88
N ALA A 3 -12.65 9.95 -1.48
CA ALA A 3 -13.07 8.71 -0.83
C ALA A 3 -11.90 7.78 -0.44
N TYR A 4 -10.82 7.76 -1.23
CA TYR A 4 -9.61 6.99 -0.91
C TYR A 4 -8.89 7.59 0.30
N ARG A 5 -8.67 8.91 0.31
CA ARG A 5 -8.08 9.58 1.46
C ARG A 5 -8.87 9.30 2.73
N ALA A 6 -10.19 9.47 2.70
CA ALA A 6 -11.07 9.25 3.85
C ALA A 6 -10.99 7.80 4.38
N ILE A 7 -11.05 6.78 3.50
CA ILE A 7 -11.05 5.39 3.97
C ILE A 7 -9.66 4.92 4.45
N CYS A 8 -8.58 5.53 3.94
CA CYS A 8 -7.21 5.22 4.37
C CYS A 8 -6.72 6.13 5.50
N GLY A 9 -7.46 7.19 5.86
CA GLY A 9 -7.11 8.10 6.94
C GLY A 9 -6.11 9.17 6.57
N PHE A 10 -5.90 9.45 5.29
CA PHE A 10 -5.14 10.62 4.85
C PHE A 10 -5.95 11.89 5.07
N PRO A 11 -5.31 13.02 5.42
CA PRO A 11 -5.99 14.30 5.58
C PRO A 11 -6.69 14.73 4.29
N GLU A 12 -7.76 15.51 4.39
CA GLU A 12 -8.43 16.06 3.22
C GLU A 12 -7.49 17.01 2.46
N ALA A 13 -7.55 16.97 1.12
CA ALA A 13 -6.78 17.88 0.30
C ALA A 13 -7.24 19.33 0.57
N GLY A 14 -6.45 20.10 1.29
CA GLY A 14 -6.76 21.51 1.65
C GLY A 14 -7.00 21.78 3.14
N ALA A 15 -6.97 20.77 4.02
CA ALA A 15 -7.19 20.97 5.46
C ALA A 15 -6.02 21.65 6.22
N GLY A 16 -4.94 22.00 5.56
CA GLY A 16 -3.70 22.54 6.14
C GLY A 16 -3.49 24.07 6.04
N ALA A 17 -4.53 24.90 5.89
CA ALA A 17 -4.37 26.36 5.85
C ALA A 17 -5.51 27.10 6.58
N GLY A 18 -5.63 26.87 7.87
CA GLY A 18 -6.45 27.67 8.80
C GLY A 18 -5.63 28.73 9.53
N GLY A 19 -4.89 29.57 8.81
CA GLY A 19 -4.18 30.74 9.34
C GLY A 19 -4.18 31.83 8.27
N GLY A 20 -5.01 32.86 8.45
CA GLY A 20 -5.16 34.00 7.51
C GLY A 20 -3.83 34.65 7.18
N GLY A 21 -3.38 34.49 5.94
CA GLY A 21 -2.24 35.19 5.36
C GLY A 21 -2.37 35.05 3.84
N GLU A 22 -2.45 36.22 3.17
CA GLU A 22 -2.54 36.29 1.70
C GLU A 22 -1.42 35.50 1.01
N ALA A 23 -1.82 34.56 0.17
CA ALA A 23 -0.92 33.74 -0.62
C ALA A 23 -0.20 34.61 -1.69
N ARG A 24 1.04 34.95 -1.45
CA ARG A 24 1.97 35.34 -2.51
C ARG A 24 2.58 34.07 -3.08
N GLY A 25 2.35 33.83 -4.39
CA GLY A 25 2.84 32.69 -5.14
C GLY A 25 4.35 32.52 -5.08
N GLY A 26 4.77 31.32 -4.80
CA GLY A 26 6.13 30.80 -4.85
C GLY A 26 6.09 29.32 -4.58
N ALA A 27 5.74 28.51 -5.58
CA ALA A 27 5.90 27.06 -5.52
C ALA A 27 7.39 26.73 -5.57
N GLY A 28 8.03 26.54 -4.43
CA GLY A 28 9.35 25.91 -4.36
C GLY A 28 9.23 24.43 -4.80
N PRO A 29 10.22 23.88 -5.51
CA PRO A 29 10.21 22.48 -5.90
C PRO A 29 10.41 21.60 -4.66
N GLY A 30 9.34 20.96 -4.12
CA GLY A 30 9.50 19.94 -3.09
C GLY A 30 8.39 19.77 -2.05
N GLY A 31 7.44 20.68 -1.92
CA GLY A 31 6.33 20.50 -0.96
C GLY A 31 5.14 19.77 -1.60
N ALA A 32 4.56 18.79 -0.89
CA ALA A 32 3.25 18.26 -1.26
C ALA A 32 2.19 19.35 -1.08
N GLY A 33 1.96 20.14 -2.12
CA GLY A 33 0.89 21.13 -2.15
C GLY A 33 -0.49 20.47 -1.99
N PRO A 34 -1.52 21.22 -1.62
CA PRO A 34 -2.88 20.72 -1.56
C PRO A 34 -3.25 20.11 -2.91
N GLY A 35 -3.60 18.82 -2.93
CA GLY A 35 -3.96 18.07 -4.14
C GLY A 35 -2.95 17.01 -4.62
N ALA A 36 -1.81 16.85 -3.96
CA ALA A 36 -0.87 15.75 -4.26
C ALA A 36 -1.52 14.38 -3.98
N LEU A 37 -1.21 13.41 -4.82
CA LEU A 37 -1.67 12.05 -4.64
C LEU A 37 -0.89 11.38 -3.50
N PRO A 38 -1.58 10.59 -2.60
CA PRO A 38 -0.88 9.71 -1.68
C PRO A 38 0.03 8.73 -2.44
N LEU A 39 1.19 8.39 -1.86
CA LEU A 39 2.20 7.55 -2.50
C LEU A 39 1.67 6.19 -2.98
N THR A 40 0.63 5.66 -2.34
CA THR A 40 -0.03 4.41 -2.74
C THR A 40 -1.12 4.56 -3.80
N TYR A 41 -1.56 5.78 -4.10
CA TYR A 41 -2.75 5.99 -4.93
C TYR A 41 -2.55 5.64 -6.42
N PRO A 42 -1.39 5.92 -7.06
CA PRO A 42 -1.17 5.50 -8.45
C PRO A 42 -1.29 3.98 -8.65
N HIS A 43 -0.87 3.17 -7.65
CA HIS A 43 -1.06 1.72 -7.69
C HIS A 43 -2.56 1.34 -7.74
N VAL A 44 -3.40 2.05 -6.98
CA VAL A 44 -4.85 1.83 -6.97
C VAL A 44 -5.48 2.25 -8.31
N LEU A 45 -5.04 3.37 -8.89
CA LEU A 45 -5.50 3.80 -10.21
C LEU A 45 -5.14 2.78 -11.31
N ALA A 46 -3.97 2.15 -11.20
CA ALA A 46 -3.49 1.14 -12.14
C ALA A 46 -4.08 -0.27 -11.92
N PHE A 47 -4.80 -0.50 -10.82
CA PHE A 47 -5.33 -1.83 -10.48
C PHE A 47 -6.18 -2.47 -11.58
N PRO A 48 -7.07 -1.76 -12.30
CA PRO A 48 -7.81 -2.33 -13.43
C PRO A 48 -6.89 -2.84 -14.56
N LEU A 49 -5.78 -2.15 -14.83
CA LEU A 49 -4.78 -2.57 -15.82
C LEU A 49 -4.04 -3.82 -15.35
N ALA A 50 -3.63 -3.87 -14.09
CA ALA A 50 -3.01 -5.04 -13.48
C ALA A 50 -3.94 -6.26 -13.54
N MET A 51 -5.20 -6.11 -13.21
CA MET A 51 -6.20 -7.18 -13.30
C MET A 51 -6.42 -7.64 -14.73
N ARG A 52 -6.48 -6.73 -15.70
CA ARG A 52 -6.60 -7.09 -17.12
C ARG A 52 -5.40 -7.90 -17.59
N LEU A 53 -4.19 -7.54 -17.16
CA LEU A 53 -2.97 -8.29 -17.47
C LEU A 53 -3.00 -9.67 -16.81
N MET A 54 -3.23 -9.74 -15.50
CA MET A 54 -3.20 -10.99 -14.73
C MET A 54 -4.30 -11.98 -15.11
N THR A 55 -5.46 -11.50 -15.61
CA THR A 55 -6.53 -12.36 -16.12
C THR A 55 -6.38 -12.72 -17.60
N GLY A 56 -5.40 -12.13 -18.29
CA GLY A 56 -5.11 -12.40 -19.70
C GLY A 56 -4.55 -13.82 -19.92
N ARG A 57 -4.80 -14.39 -21.09
CA ARG A 57 -4.33 -15.75 -21.44
C ARG A 57 -2.80 -15.91 -21.48
N GLY A 58 -2.06 -14.82 -21.64
CA GLY A 58 -0.60 -14.83 -21.65
C GLY A 58 0.02 -14.70 -20.27
N PHE A 59 -0.77 -14.51 -19.20
CA PHE A 59 -0.24 -14.43 -17.86
C PHE A 59 0.13 -15.82 -17.34
N PRO A 60 1.36 -16.04 -16.82
CA PRO A 60 1.90 -17.36 -16.58
C PRO A 60 1.38 -18.04 -15.30
N LEU A 61 0.67 -17.33 -14.43
CA LEU A 61 0.19 -17.84 -13.15
C LEU A 61 -1.33 -17.74 -13.04
N PRO A 62 -2.00 -18.67 -12.33
CA PRO A 62 -3.42 -18.54 -12.07
C PRO A 62 -3.68 -17.33 -11.15
N VAL A 63 -4.53 -16.40 -11.60
CA VAL A 63 -4.88 -15.21 -10.79
C VAL A 63 -5.61 -15.59 -9.50
N VAL A 64 -6.39 -16.67 -9.55
CA VAL A 64 -7.12 -17.19 -8.38
C VAL A 64 -6.13 -17.81 -7.40
N GLY A 65 -6.10 -17.30 -6.18
CA GLY A 65 -5.19 -17.77 -5.13
C GLY A 65 -3.83 -17.08 -5.11
N LEU A 66 -3.56 -16.12 -6.00
CA LEU A 66 -2.38 -15.25 -5.87
C LEU A 66 -2.40 -14.50 -4.54
N VAL A 67 -1.26 -14.47 -3.89
CA VAL A 67 -1.06 -13.78 -2.61
C VAL A 67 -0.10 -12.62 -2.81
N HIS A 68 -0.52 -11.42 -2.49
CA HIS A 68 0.35 -10.24 -2.46
C HIS A 68 1.32 -10.39 -1.29
N THR A 69 2.62 -10.46 -1.57
CA THR A 69 3.67 -10.78 -0.59
C THR A 69 4.46 -9.56 -0.13
N TRP A 70 4.65 -8.60 -1.04
CA TRP A 70 5.35 -7.36 -0.76
C TRP A 70 4.96 -6.27 -1.76
N PHE A 71 5.21 -5.03 -1.38
CA PHE A 71 4.97 -3.84 -2.17
C PHE A 71 6.10 -2.84 -1.95
N GLU A 72 6.58 -2.25 -3.04
CA GLU A 72 7.53 -1.15 -3.02
C GLU A 72 7.01 -0.04 -3.95
N ALA A 73 7.17 1.22 -3.55
CA ALA A 73 6.89 2.35 -4.41
C ALA A 73 7.91 3.46 -4.20
N CYS A 74 8.16 4.20 -5.28
CA CYS A 74 9.02 5.38 -5.30
C CYS A 74 8.29 6.52 -6.01
N GLY A 75 8.17 7.66 -5.34
CA GLY A 75 7.72 8.92 -5.93
C GLY A 75 8.93 9.80 -6.25
N HIS A 76 9.22 10.00 -7.54
CA HIS A 76 10.32 10.86 -7.98
C HIS A 76 10.00 12.34 -7.76
N ARG A 77 8.71 12.69 -7.84
CA ARG A 77 8.14 13.98 -7.43
C ARG A 77 6.70 13.81 -6.95
N ALA A 78 6.13 14.84 -6.36
CA ALA A 78 4.69 14.87 -6.08
C ALA A 78 3.91 14.85 -7.40
N VAL A 79 2.89 14.00 -7.49
CA VAL A 79 1.94 13.95 -8.60
C VAL A 79 0.64 14.60 -8.14
N ARG A 80 0.13 15.56 -8.91
CA ARG A 80 -1.13 16.24 -8.57
C ARG A 80 -2.31 15.47 -9.16
N ALA A 81 -3.46 15.61 -8.51
CA ALA A 81 -4.68 14.94 -8.95
C ALA A 81 -5.24 15.45 -10.29
N ASP A 82 -4.85 16.66 -10.69
CA ASP A 82 -5.26 17.32 -11.93
C ASP A 82 -4.25 17.13 -13.08
N GLU A 83 -3.10 16.45 -12.84
CA GLU A 83 -2.12 16.17 -13.89
C GLU A 83 -2.57 14.95 -14.72
N PRO A 84 -2.62 15.07 -16.06
CA PRO A 84 -2.81 13.93 -16.94
C PRO A 84 -1.68 12.92 -16.75
N THR A 85 -2.00 11.75 -16.19
CA THR A 85 -1.01 10.73 -15.85
C THR A 85 -1.20 9.50 -16.72
N GLN A 86 -0.15 9.11 -17.43
CA GLN A 86 -0.10 7.85 -18.17
C GLN A 86 0.35 6.73 -17.22
N LEU A 87 -0.46 5.65 -17.14
CA LEU A 87 -0.14 4.47 -16.35
C LEU A 87 0.24 3.31 -17.26
N THR A 88 1.34 2.63 -16.92
CA THR A 88 1.80 1.41 -17.59
C THR A 88 1.96 0.31 -16.56
N VAL A 89 1.47 -0.90 -16.88
CA VAL A 89 1.59 -2.08 -16.00
C VAL A 89 2.14 -3.25 -16.81
N TYR A 90 3.14 -3.93 -16.26
CA TYR A 90 3.72 -5.12 -16.86
C TYR A 90 4.24 -6.11 -15.80
N ALA A 91 4.42 -7.36 -16.21
CA ALA A 91 5.13 -8.36 -15.43
C ALA A 91 6.62 -8.28 -15.79
N GLU A 92 7.48 -8.14 -14.80
CA GLU A 92 8.92 -7.97 -14.97
C GLU A 92 9.67 -9.31 -14.84
N GLU A 93 9.34 -10.09 -13.80
CA GLU A 93 10.10 -11.27 -13.45
C GLU A 93 9.22 -12.37 -12.87
N LEU A 94 9.59 -13.62 -13.17
CA LEU A 94 9.13 -14.81 -12.45
C LEU A 94 10.30 -15.35 -11.64
N SER A 95 10.13 -15.44 -10.33
CA SER A 95 11.16 -15.93 -9.42
C SER A 95 10.68 -17.15 -8.64
N ALA A 96 11.63 -18.06 -8.36
CA ALA A 96 11.37 -19.20 -7.48
C ALA A 96 11.23 -18.73 -6.04
N HIS A 97 10.19 -19.19 -5.37
CA HIS A 97 9.93 -18.92 -3.97
C HIS A 97 9.75 -20.22 -3.20
N ARG A 98 10.17 -20.31 -1.93
CA ARG A 98 10.06 -21.52 -1.08
C ARG A 98 8.64 -22.10 -0.96
N ARG A 99 7.61 -21.39 -1.36
CA ARG A 99 6.19 -21.80 -1.33
C ARG A 99 5.54 -21.77 -2.70
N GLY A 100 6.30 -21.66 -3.80
CA GLY A 100 5.76 -21.62 -5.13
C GLY A 100 6.55 -20.75 -6.10
N THR A 101 5.86 -20.07 -7.00
CA THR A 101 6.43 -19.11 -7.95
C THR A 101 5.87 -17.71 -7.67
N GLU A 102 6.75 -16.73 -7.61
CA GLU A 102 6.38 -15.31 -7.43
C GLU A 102 6.56 -14.57 -8.75
N VAL A 103 5.60 -13.73 -9.09
CA VAL A 103 5.72 -12.78 -10.20
C VAL A 103 5.87 -11.37 -9.63
N THR A 104 6.82 -10.63 -10.18
CA THR A 104 6.97 -9.19 -9.92
C THR A 104 6.17 -8.40 -10.94
N MET A 105 5.19 -7.64 -10.46
CA MET A 105 4.39 -6.72 -11.25
C MET A 105 4.91 -5.30 -11.07
N VAL A 106 5.15 -4.60 -12.17
CA VAL A 106 5.60 -3.21 -12.19
C VAL A 106 4.46 -2.31 -12.63
N THR A 107 4.34 -1.16 -11.98
CA THR A 107 3.47 -0.07 -12.39
C THR A 107 4.30 1.21 -12.49
N GLU A 108 4.22 1.88 -13.62
CA GLU A 108 4.83 3.19 -13.85
C GLU A 108 3.75 4.25 -14.04
N ALA A 109 4.00 5.44 -13.51
CA ALA A 109 3.20 6.64 -13.77
C ALA A 109 4.09 7.71 -14.42
N ARG A 110 3.67 8.21 -15.59
CA ARG A 110 4.39 9.25 -16.33
C ARG A 110 3.49 10.46 -16.57
N VAL A 111 4.08 11.63 -16.46
CA VAL A 111 3.46 12.90 -16.82
C VAL A 111 4.35 13.54 -17.90
N ASP A 112 3.78 13.89 -19.04
CA ASP A 112 4.52 14.45 -20.19
C ASP A 112 5.75 13.61 -20.60
N GLY A 113 5.66 12.28 -20.44
CA GLY A 113 6.75 11.33 -20.74
C GLY A 113 7.76 11.13 -19.61
N GLU A 114 7.80 11.99 -18.60
CA GLU A 114 8.68 11.87 -17.44
C GLU A 114 8.14 10.80 -16.47
N LEU A 115 9.00 9.89 -15.99
CA LEU A 115 8.69 8.95 -14.91
C LEU A 115 8.60 9.71 -13.59
N VAL A 116 7.38 9.83 -13.06
CA VAL A 116 7.12 10.59 -11.83
C VAL A 116 6.87 9.69 -10.62
N TRP A 117 6.51 8.43 -10.88
CA TRP A 117 6.25 7.44 -9.84
C TRP A 117 6.34 6.02 -10.41
N GLU A 118 6.79 5.09 -9.60
CA GLU A 118 6.80 3.66 -9.93
C GLU A 118 6.53 2.79 -8.70
N SER A 119 6.04 1.56 -8.93
CA SER A 119 5.94 0.53 -7.91
C SER A 119 6.26 -0.85 -8.44
N ARG A 120 6.70 -1.71 -7.53
CA ARG A 120 6.87 -3.15 -7.72
C ARG A 120 6.08 -3.90 -6.67
N SER A 121 5.46 -5.00 -7.08
CA SER A 121 4.64 -5.85 -6.20
C SER A 121 4.92 -7.31 -6.47
N GLY A 122 5.15 -8.09 -5.43
CA GLY A 122 5.27 -9.55 -5.53
C GLY A 122 3.92 -10.23 -5.36
N TYR A 123 3.57 -11.10 -6.32
CA TYR A 123 2.39 -11.95 -6.23
C TYR A 123 2.78 -13.42 -6.30
N LEU A 124 2.54 -14.16 -5.23
CA LEU A 124 2.92 -15.56 -5.07
C LEU A 124 1.78 -16.50 -5.45
N SER A 125 2.03 -17.36 -6.42
CA SER A 125 1.25 -18.57 -6.67
C SER A 125 1.82 -19.73 -5.85
N ARG A 126 1.03 -20.25 -4.92
CA ARG A 126 1.47 -21.32 -4.00
C ARG A 126 1.35 -22.68 -4.67
N HIS A 127 2.46 -23.43 -4.66
CA HIS A 127 2.52 -24.85 -5.06
C HIS A 127 3.75 -25.50 -4.41
N PRO A 128 3.81 -26.85 -4.32
CA PRO A 128 5.01 -27.55 -3.89
C PRO A 128 6.20 -27.18 -4.78
N THR A 129 7.36 -26.98 -4.17
CA THR A 129 8.59 -26.60 -4.87
C THR A 129 9.80 -27.10 -4.09
N GLU A 130 10.88 -27.44 -4.79
CA GLU A 130 12.19 -27.74 -4.22
C GLU A 130 13.09 -26.51 -4.10
N ALA A 131 12.59 -25.33 -4.46
CA ALA A 131 13.36 -24.10 -4.43
C ALA A 131 13.84 -23.78 -3.01
N ALA A 132 15.15 -23.58 -2.87
CA ALA A 132 15.74 -23.04 -1.64
C ALA A 132 15.17 -21.65 -1.35
N ALA A 133 15.13 -21.28 -0.07
CA ALA A 133 14.73 -19.92 0.31
C ALA A 133 15.66 -18.91 -0.36
N ALA A 134 15.14 -18.08 -1.25
CA ALA A 134 15.86 -16.90 -1.71
C ALA A 134 16.25 -16.03 -0.50
N GLY A 135 17.37 -15.31 -0.61
CA GLY A 135 17.95 -14.57 0.49
C GLY A 135 16.95 -13.77 1.29
N ARG A 136 17.14 -13.75 2.61
CA ARG A 136 16.29 -13.03 3.55
C ARG A 136 16.36 -11.54 3.19
N ARG A 137 15.25 -10.95 2.73
CA ARG A 137 15.12 -9.49 2.66
C ARG A 137 15.29 -8.94 4.08
N GLU A 138 15.97 -7.81 4.24
CA GLU A 138 16.10 -7.14 5.53
C GLU A 138 14.71 -7.01 6.19
N GLU A 139 14.57 -7.62 7.34
CA GLU A 139 13.33 -7.58 8.11
C GLU A 139 13.47 -6.52 9.20
N THR A 140 12.52 -5.58 9.21
CA THR A 140 12.32 -4.69 10.34
C THR A 140 12.01 -5.57 11.57
N ASP A 141 12.68 -5.35 12.69
CA ASP A 141 12.32 -5.97 13.96
C ASP A 141 10.99 -5.38 14.46
N ALA A 142 9.92 -5.93 13.92
CA ALA A 142 8.55 -5.44 14.13
C ALA A 142 8.08 -5.57 15.58
N GLU A 143 8.70 -6.46 16.36
CA GLU A 143 8.35 -6.70 17.76
C GLU A 143 8.94 -5.61 18.66
N ALA A 144 10.09 -5.05 18.29
CA ALA A 144 10.78 -4.00 19.03
C ALA A 144 10.16 -2.60 18.84
N LEU A 145 9.33 -2.38 17.80
CA LEU A 145 8.74 -1.07 17.54
C LEU A 145 7.70 -0.70 18.60
N PRO A 146 7.76 0.54 19.16
CA PRO A 146 6.76 1.01 20.12
C PRO A 146 5.36 1.10 19.50
N ALA A 147 4.35 0.70 20.26
CA ALA A 147 2.95 0.83 19.88
C ALA A 147 2.53 2.31 19.99
N LEU A 148 1.98 2.86 18.92
CA LEU A 148 1.58 4.26 18.84
C LEU A 148 0.06 4.44 18.78
N ARG A 149 -0.63 3.60 18.00
CA ARG A 149 -2.09 3.71 17.78
C ARG A 149 -2.75 2.34 17.76
N GLU A 150 -3.97 2.28 18.26
CA GLU A 150 -4.85 1.12 18.12
C GLU A 150 -6.02 1.47 17.21
N TRP A 151 -6.31 0.60 16.24
CA TRP A 151 -7.42 0.78 15.31
C TRP A 151 -8.42 -0.37 15.38
N ARG A 152 -9.70 -0.03 15.50
CA ARG A 152 -10.80 -0.98 15.40
C ARG A 152 -11.31 -1.01 13.97
N LEU A 153 -11.14 -2.15 13.30
CA LEU A 153 -11.49 -2.35 11.91
C LEU A 153 -12.87 -3.01 11.82
N PRO A 154 -13.84 -2.35 11.17
CA PRO A 154 -15.18 -2.91 11.04
C PRO A 154 -15.22 -4.06 10.03
N GLY A 155 -16.24 -4.94 10.16
CA GLY A 155 -16.38 -6.11 9.29
C GLY A 155 -16.69 -5.78 7.82
N ASP A 156 -17.12 -4.57 7.52
CA ASP A 156 -17.44 -4.08 6.17
C ASP A 156 -16.30 -3.32 5.50
N LEU A 157 -15.15 -3.17 6.17
CA LEU A 157 -13.99 -2.45 5.66
C LEU A 157 -13.57 -2.92 4.26
N GLY A 158 -13.55 -4.23 4.04
CA GLY A 158 -13.20 -4.80 2.73
C GLY A 158 -14.11 -4.33 1.61
N ARG A 159 -15.42 -4.32 1.85
CA ARG A 159 -16.42 -3.80 0.86
C ARG A 159 -16.23 -2.31 0.61
N ARG A 160 -16.05 -1.53 1.67
CA ARG A 160 -15.86 -0.07 1.58
C ARG A 160 -14.60 0.27 0.79
N TYR A 161 -13.47 -0.38 1.10
CA TYR A 161 -12.24 -0.18 0.36
C TYR A 161 -12.33 -0.69 -1.08
N GLY A 162 -12.92 -1.87 -1.30
CA GLY A 162 -13.14 -2.41 -2.65
C GLY A 162 -14.01 -1.52 -3.55
N ALA A 163 -14.94 -0.77 -2.97
CA ALA A 163 -15.74 0.21 -3.70
C ALA A 163 -14.92 1.41 -4.20
N VAL A 164 -13.84 1.75 -3.50
CA VAL A 164 -12.95 2.88 -3.81
C VAL A 164 -11.76 2.47 -4.65
N SER A 165 -11.16 1.31 -4.37
CA SER A 165 -9.96 0.81 -5.04
C SER A 165 -10.24 0.03 -6.32
N GLY A 166 -11.48 -0.43 -6.50
CA GLY A 166 -11.82 -1.36 -7.58
C GLY A 166 -11.43 -2.82 -7.29
N ASP A 167 -10.67 -3.10 -6.23
CA ASP A 167 -10.32 -4.47 -5.83
C ASP A 167 -11.52 -5.14 -5.16
N ARG A 168 -12.24 -5.90 -5.96
CA ARG A 168 -13.42 -6.65 -5.53
C ARG A 168 -13.15 -8.15 -5.38
N ASN A 169 -11.92 -8.52 -5.04
CA ASN A 169 -11.59 -9.92 -4.76
C ASN A 169 -12.52 -10.46 -3.65
N PRO A 170 -13.24 -11.57 -3.90
CA PRO A 170 -14.23 -12.12 -2.98
C PRO A 170 -13.75 -12.37 -1.56
N ILE A 171 -12.44 -12.58 -1.35
CA ILE A 171 -11.84 -12.80 -0.03
C ILE A 171 -11.98 -11.59 0.91
N HIS A 172 -12.17 -10.41 0.35
CA HIS A 172 -12.30 -9.15 1.09
C HIS A 172 -13.77 -8.75 1.33
N LEU A 173 -14.69 -9.27 0.51
CA LEU A 173 -16.05 -8.75 0.45
C LEU A 173 -17.01 -9.42 1.43
N HIS A 174 -16.90 -10.75 1.60
CA HIS A 174 -17.84 -11.48 2.42
C HIS A 174 -17.20 -12.71 3.10
N PRO A 175 -17.59 -13.03 4.37
CA PRO A 175 -17.03 -14.17 5.08
C PRO A 175 -17.25 -15.52 4.38
N LEU A 176 -18.41 -15.73 3.73
CA LEU A 176 -18.68 -16.98 3.03
C LEU A 176 -17.78 -17.17 1.81
N THR A 177 -17.58 -16.12 1.02
CA THR A 177 -16.67 -16.20 -0.13
C THR A 177 -15.21 -16.35 0.31
N ALA A 178 -14.80 -15.68 1.40
CA ALA A 178 -13.46 -15.84 1.95
C ALA A 178 -13.17 -17.30 2.38
N ARG A 179 -14.16 -18.01 2.92
CA ARG A 179 -14.03 -19.43 3.32
C ARG A 179 -13.74 -20.35 2.15
N LEU A 180 -14.29 -20.06 0.97
CA LEU A 180 -13.98 -20.84 -0.25
C LEU A 180 -12.50 -20.76 -0.65
N PHE A 181 -11.79 -19.72 -0.20
CA PHE A 181 -10.36 -19.50 -0.41
C PHE A 181 -9.50 -19.80 0.83
N GLY A 182 -10.07 -20.49 1.84
CA GLY A 182 -9.33 -20.94 3.02
C GLY A 182 -9.18 -19.89 4.15
N PHE A 183 -9.89 -18.76 4.06
CA PHE A 183 -9.91 -17.77 5.13
C PHE A 183 -11.17 -17.93 6.00
N PRO A 184 -11.07 -18.00 7.33
CA PRO A 184 -12.24 -18.21 8.21
C PRO A 184 -13.22 -17.02 8.19
N ARG A 185 -12.75 -15.83 7.81
CA ARG A 185 -13.52 -14.57 7.69
C ARG A 185 -12.98 -13.74 6.54
N ALA A 186 -13.72 -12.69 6.14
CA ALA A 186 -13.19 -11.71 5.20
C ALA A 186 -11.89 -11.09 5.75
N ILE A 187 -10.97 -10.71 4.86
CA ILE A 187 -9.69 -10.12 5.24
C ILE A 187 -9.58 -8.68 4.73
N ALA A 188 -8.85 -7.83 5.43
CA ALA A 188 -8.53 -6.51 4.94
C ALA A 188 -7.64 -6.59 3.70
N HIS A 189 -7.77 -5.64 2.77
CA HIS A 189 -6.85 -5.53 1.63
C HIS A 189 -5.45 -5.17 2.12
N GLY A 190 -4.42 -5.85 1.60
CA GLY A 190 -3.03 -5.53 1.93
C GLY A 190 -2.71 -4.06 1.65
N MET A 191 -3.11 -3.56 0.47
CA MET A 191 -2.87 -2.16 0.10
C MET A 191 -3.60 -1.14 0.98
N TRP A 192 -4.76 -1.50 1.56
CA TRP A 192 -5.38 -0.66 2.58
C TRP A 192 -4.50 -0.58 3.83
N THR A 193 -3.91 -1.71 4.28
CA THR A 193 -3.05 -1.70 5.48
C THR A 193 -1.79 -0.85 5.28
N VAL A 194 -1.17 -0.91 4.10
CA VAL A 194 -0.04 -0.05 3.74
C VAL A 194 -0.48 1.42 3.75
N ALA A 195 -1.54 1.75 3.01
CA ALA A 195 -2.03 3.12 2.89
C ALA A 195 -2.41 3.72 4.25
N ARG A 196 -3.03 2.93 5.15
CA ARG A 196 -3.40 3.39 6.50
C ARG A 196 -2.18 3.64 7.38
N CYS A 197 -1.15 2.79 7.29
CA CYS A 197 0.11 3.02 7.99
C CYS A 197 0.80 4.29 7.47
N LEU A 198 0.88 4.48 6.14
CA LEU A 198 1.50 5.68 5.56
C LEU A 198 0.76 6.95 5.94
N ALA A 199 -0.57 6.92 5.99
CA ALA A 199 -1.35 8.08 6.44
C ALA A 199 -1.01 8.48 7.89
N GLU A 200 -0.74 7.52 8.77
CA GLU A 200 -0.29 7.80 10.15
C GLU A 200 1.14 8.32 10.16
N THR A 201 2.02 7.70 9.37
CA THR A 201 3.43 8.12 9.21
C THR A 201 3.55 9.55 8.66
N GLU A 202 2.68 9.96 7.73
CA GLU A 202 2.62 11.34 7.21
C GLU A 202 2.11 12.31 8.28
N ALA A 203 1.05 11.94 9.01
CA ALA A 203 0.49 12.78 10.06
C ALA A 203 1.47 13.04 11.22
N GLU A 204 2.30 12.05 11.57
CA GLU A 204 3.37 12.23 12.56
C GLU A 204 4.47 13.16 12.04
N ALA A 205 4.86 13.07 10.77
CA ALA A 205 5.88 13.91 10.18
C ALA A 205 5.44 15.37 9.99
N GLU A 206 4.14 15.63 9.73
CA GLU A 206 3.60 16.99 9.64
C GLU A 206 3.71 17.74 10.97
N SER A 207 3.76 17.05 12.11
CA SER A 207 3.99 17.65 13.43
C SER A 207 5.42 18.20 13.59
N ASP A 208 6.38 17.69 12.80
CA ASP A 208 7.80 18.06 12.88
C ASP A 208 8.19 19.19 11.91
N GLY A 209 7.27 19.67 11.08
CA GLY A 209 7.44 20.81 10.18
C GLY A 209 7.33 20.50 8.69
N PRO A 210 7.20 21.52 7.83
CA PRO A 210 7.05 21.33 6.40
C PRO A 210 8.33 20.81 5.75
N GLY A 211 8.24 19.80 4.89
CA GLY A 211 9.34 19.39 4.00
C GLY A 211 9.70 17.90 4.01
N HIS A 212 8.98 17.05 4.74
CA HIS A 212 9.30 15.63 4.83
C HIS A 212 8.31 14.74 4.05
N GLN A 213 8.22 14.97 2.74
CA GLN A 213 7.37 14.14 1.90
C GLN A 213 7.90 12.70 1.81
N LEU A 214 7.00 11.71 1.92
CA LEU A 214 7.36 10.32 1.66
C LEU A 214 7.79 10.15 0.20
N ARG A 215 8.99 9.63 0.02
CA ARG A 215 9.57 9.33 -1.31
C ARG A 215 9.48 7.86 -1.64
N THR A 216 9.80 7.00 -0.70
CA THR A 216 9.71 5.57 -0.92
C THR A 216 8.94 4.89 0.20
N VAL A 217 8.36 3.76 -0.14
CA VAL A 217 7.84 2.79 0.81
C VAL A 217 8.27 1.39 0.37
N ARG A 218 8.67 0.57 1.34
CA ARG A 218 8.80 -0.88 1.19
C ARG A 218 7.95 -1.54 2.25
N ALA A 219 7.07 -2.46 1.86
CA ALA A 219 6.15 -3.15 2.76
C ALA A 219 6.14 -4.65 2.50
N ASN A 220 6.10 -5.46 3.56
CA ASN A 220 6.05 -6.92 3.49
C ASN A 220 4.79 -7.41 4.21
N PHE A 221 3.95 -8.17 3.50
CA PHE A 221 2.74 -8.76 4.04
C PHE A 221 3.07 -10.10 4.73
N LYS A 222 2.90 -10.16 6.06
CA LYS A 222 3.26 -11.33 6.88
C LYS A 222 2.08 -12.23 7.17
N ALA A 223 0.93 -11.65 7.50
CA ALA A 223 -0.29 -12.40 7.82
C ALA A 223 -1.55 -11.60 7.47
N PRO A 224 -2.65 -12.27 7.06
CA PRO A 224 -3.92 -11.59 6.79
C PRO A 224 -4.51 -10.98 8.08
N VAL A 225 -5.15 -9.83 7.94
CA VAL A 225 -5.98 -9.21 8.98
C VAL A 225 -7.41 -9.68 8.80
N LEU A 226 -7.90 -10.54 9.68
CA LEU A 226 -9.26 -11.10 9.64
C LEU A 226 -10.29 -10.08 10.18
N LEU A 227 -11.26 -9.69 9.39
CA LEU A 227 -12.27 -8.69 9.76
C LEU A 227 -13.50 -9.30 10.47
N PRO A 228 -14.09 -8.59 11.48
CA PRO A 228 -13.57 -7.39 12.13
C PRO A 228 -12.33 -7.68 12.96
N ALA A 229 -11.50 -6.67 13.21
CA ALA A 229 -10.25 -6.81 13.97
C ALA A 229 -9.94 -5.56 14.80
N THR A 230 -9.11 -5.75 15.82
CA THR A 230 -8.31 -4.69 16.42
C THR A 230 -6.88 -4.91 15.99
N VAL A 231 -6.20 -3.86 15.54
CA VAL A 231 -4.79 -3.87 15.15
C VAL A 231 -4.05 -2.72 15.78
N VAL A 232 -2.75 -2.90 15.98
CA VAL A 232 -1.85 -1.92 16.59
C VAL A 232 -0.85 -1.46 15.54
N TYR A 233 -0.84 -0.16 15.27
CA TYR A 233 0.23 0.49 14.53
C TYR A 233 1.39 0.78 15.46
N ALA A 234 2.59 0.43 15.02
CA ALA A 234 3.84 0.64 15.72
C ALA A 234 4.85 1.24 14.76
N ALA A 235 5.67 2.20 15.21
CA ALA A 235 6.71 2.80 14.39
C ALA A 235 7.92 3.17 15.28
N ASP A 236 9.10 3.31 14.64
CA ASP A 236 10.28 3.85 15.30
C ASP A 236 10.13 5.36 15.57
N PRO A 237 10.90 5.94 16.50
CA PRO A 237 10.81 7.37 16.82
C PRO A 237 11.05 8.31 15.64
N GLY A 238 11.77 7.87 14.61
CA GLY A 238 12.00 8.62 13.37
C GLY A 238 10.90 8.43 12.33
N GLY A 239 9.94 7.53 12.58
CA GLY A 239 8.87 7.18 11.64
C GLY A 239 9.38 6.61 10.31
N ASN A 240 10.59 6.03 10.28
CA ASN A 240 11.18 5.42 9.07
C ASN A 240 10.84 3.95 8.94
N ALA A 241 10.55 3.28 10.04
CA ALA A 241 10.11 1.89 10.07
C ALA A 241 8.76 1.77 10.80
N PHE A 242 7.87 0.94 10.27
CA PHE A 242 6.56 0.71 10.87
C PHE A 242 6.15 -0.76 10.82
N ALA A 243 5.22 -1.13 11.68
CA ALA A 243 4.57 -2.42 11.67
C ALA A 243 3.07 -2.30 12.00
N LEU A 244 2.30 -3.24 11.47
CA LEU A 244 0.92 -3.47 11.89
C LEU A 244 0.82 -4.85 12.50
N ARG A 245 0.34 -4.94 13.74
CA ARG A 245 0.23 -6.20 14.47
C ARG A 245 -1.12 -6.33 15.19
N SER A 246 -1.49 -7.56 15.55
CA SER A 246 -2.61 -7.75 16.48
C SER A 246 -2.23 -7.30 17.89
N PRO A 247 -3.20 -7.08 18.81
CA PRO A 247 -2.91 -6.83 20.22
C PRO A 247 -2.10 -7.95 20.90
N SER A 248 -2.19 -9.19 20.38
CA SER A 248 -1.41 -10.35 20.85
C SER A 248 -0.01 -10.46 20.24
N GLY A 249 0.45 -9.44 19.48
CA GLY A 249 1.79 -9.39 18.90
C GLY A 249 1.94 -10.04 17.52
N ARG A 250 0.92 -10.71 16.94
CA ARG A 250 1.04 -11.27 15.60
C ARG A 250 1.23 -10.19 14.57
N VAL A 251 2.37 -10.21 13.87
CA VAL A 251 2.70 -9.24 12.82
C VAL A 251 1.88 -9.52 11.55
N HIS A 252 1.20 -8.50 11.04
CA HIS A 252 0.44 -8.53 9.79
C HIS A 252 1.21 -7.88 8.64
N LEU A 253 1.91 -6.79 8.93
CA LEU A 253 2.64 -5.97 7.97
C LEU A 253 3.89 -5.42 8.63
N THR A 254 5.00 -5.37 7.90
CA THR A 254 6.17 -4.55 8.24
C THR A 254 6.47 -3.63 7.08
N GLY A 255 7.00 -2.44 7.35
CA GLY A 255 7.39 -1.53 6.30
C GLY A 255 8.46 -0.55 6.74
N ALA A 256 9.08 0.06 5.74
CA ALA A 256 10.02 1.15 5.89
C ALA A 256 9.73 2.22 4.85
N VAL A 257 10.06 3.46 5.18
CA VAL A 257 9.90 4.61 4.30
C VAL A 257 11.17 5.44 4.27
N THR A 258 11.34 6.19 3.18
CA THR A 258 12.30 7.30 3.13
C THR A 258 11.57 8.59 2.80
N ARG A 259 12.14 9.70 3.23
CA ARG A 259 11.66 11.05 2.97
C ARG A 259 12.69 11.82 2.16
N GLY A 260 12.26 12.87 1.47
CA GLY A 260 13.13 13.73 0.69
C GLY A 260 12.51 15.10 0.46
#